data_843f4b491ac8d489af2c9b119cb2bb4d
#
_entry.id   843f4b491ac8d489af2c9b119cb2bb4d
#
_cell.length_a   1.000
_cell.length_b   1.000
_cell.length_c   1.000
_cell.angle_alpha   90.00
_cell.angle_beta   90.00
_cell.angle_gamma   90.00
#
_symmetry.space_group_name_H-M   'P 1'
#
loop_
_entity.id
_entity.type
_entity.pdbx_description
1 polymer ?
#
loop_
_entity_poly.entity_id
_entity_poly.type
_entity_poly.pdbx_seq_one_letter_code
_entity_poly.pdbx_strand_id
1 'polypeptide(L)'
;MGERSVRDAGTLLAQARRIVVFTGAGVSAESGVPTFRDALTGLWRSFDAQRLATPEAFREDPALVWGWYEWRRATVARARPNAGHVAVAAIEARVAHAVVVTQNVDDLHERAGSVAPIHLHGSLSAPRCSACARPAPVPDGVPDEPGDGRRAAPPRCAHCAGLVRPGVVWFGEALPTAALEAAVQAASACDLLLTVGTSGLVYPAAEIPRVAARFAATVVQVNPEETALDAVADVNLRGPAAQVLPALVRAAWGDAGPA
;
A
#
# COMPACT_ATOMS: atom_id res chain seq x y z
N MET A 1 12.38 -7.85 -19.56
CA MET A 1 11.46 -6.74 -19.89
C MET A 1 11.90 -6.12 -21.20
N GLY A 2 11.02 -6.08 -22.21
CA GLY A 2 11.38 -5.50 -23.51
C GLY A 2 11.39 -3.96 -23.41
N GLU A 3 12.48 -3.31 -23.85
CA GLU A 3 12.57 -1.83 -23.91
C GLU A 3 11.41 -1.20 -24.69
N ARG A 4 10.88 -1.89 -25.67
CA ARG A 4 9.72 -1.47 -26.45
C ARG A 4 8.48 -1.30 -25.56
N SER A 5 8.18 -2.26 -24.67
CA SER A 5 7.00 -2.20 -23.78
C SER A 5 7.07 -1.05 -22.77
N VAL A 6 8.27 -0.73 -22.24
CA VAL A 6 8.45 0.42 -21.33
C VAL A 6 8.28 1.73 -22.09
N ARG A 7 8.77 1.81 -23.34
CA ARG A 7 8.62 3.01 -24.17
C ARG A 7 7.16 3.27 -24.54
N ASP A 8 6.45 2.21 -24.94
CA ASP A 8 5.03 2.31 -25.29
C ASP A 8 4.20 2.75 -24.07
N ALA A 9 4.42 2.14 -22.89
CA ALA A 9 3.79 2.54 -21.64
C ALA A 9 4.19 3.97 -21.22
N GLY A 10 5.43 4.39 -21.46
CA GLY A 10 5.89 5.76 -21.25
C GLY A 10 5.13 6.77 -22.10
N THR A 11 4.84 6.43 -23.35
CA THR A 11 4.01 7.26 -24.23
C THR A 11 2.59 7.40 -23.68
N LEU A 12 1.98 6.31 -23.22
CA LEU A 12 0.66 6.33 -22.56
C LEU A 12 0.67 7.21 -21.32
N LEU A 13 1.69 7.08 -20.47
CA LEU A 13 1.86 7.90 -19.28
C LEU A 13 2.00 9.39 -19.61
N ALA A 14 2.79 9.75 -20.64
CA ALA A 14 3.00 11.13 -21.05
C ALA A 14 1.74 11.80 -21.60
N GLN A 15 0.84 11.03 -22.20
CA GLN A 15 -0.41 11.52 -22.80
C GLN A 15 -1.58 11.58 -21.80
N ALA A 16 -1.48 10.86 -20.70
CA ALA A 16 -2.54 10.77 -19.70
C ALA A 16 -2.75 12.08 -18.95
N ARG A 17 -3.99 12.44 -18.71
CA ARG A 17 -4.39 13.66 -17.99
C ARG A 17 -4.91 13.37 -16.58
N ARG A 18 -5.46 12.18 -16.39
CA ARG A 18 -6.04 11.72 -15.13
C ARG A 18 -5.49 10.33 -14.82
N ILE A 19 -4.62 10.25 -13.84
CA ILE A 19 -3.91 9.02 -13.52
C ILE A 19 -4.30 8.52 -12.14
N VAL A 20 -4.54 7.23 -12.06
CA VAL A 20 -4.57 6.51 -10.77
C VAL A 20 -3.35 5.61 -10.68
N VAL A 21 -2.58 5.77 -9.59
CA VAL A 21 -1.53 4.81 -9.23
C VAL A 21 -2.05 3.94 -8.11
N PHE A 22 -2.40 2.70 -8.44
CA PHE A 22 -2.94 1.73 -7.49
C PHE A 22 -1.83 0.79 -7.01
N THR A 23 -1.47 0.84 -5.73
CA THR A 23 -0.32 0.12 -5.20
C THR A 23 -0.70 -0.94 -4.17
N GLY A 24 0.10 -2.01 -4.14
CA GLY A 24 0.07 -3.04 -3.11
C GLY A 24 1.44 -3.25 -2.48
N ALA A 25 1.57 -4.23 -1.58
CA ALA A 25 2.76 -4.44 -0.77
C ALA A 25 4.06 -4.66 -1.56
N GLY A 26 3.96 -5.12 -2.81
CA GLY A 26 5.12 -5.29 -3.69
C GLY A 26 5.87 -4.00 -4.01
N VAL A 27 5.23 -2.81 -3.93
CA VAL A 27 5.96 -1.54 -4.10
C VAL A 27 6.93 -1.27 -2.96
N SER A 28 6.63 -1.77 -1.74
CA SER A 28 7.44 -1.57 -0.53
C SER A 28 8.43 -2.72 -0.26
N ALA A 29 8.38 -3.81 -1.05
CA ALA A 29 9.26 -4.97 -0.87
C ALA A 29 10.74 -4.60 -0.97
N GLU A 30 11.12 -3.78 -1.96
CA GLU A 30 12.51 -3.31 -2.15
C GLU A 30 12.94 -2.26 -1.11
N SER A 31 12.02 -1.80 -0.26
CA SER A 31 12.32 -0.99 0.94
C SER A 31 12.55 -1.85 2.18
N GLY A 32 12.48 -3.19 2.06
CA GLY A 32 12.63 -4.11 3.17
C GLY A 32 11.38 -4.28 4.04
N VAL A 33 10.21 -3.84 3.55
CA VAL A 33 8.93 -4.10 4.23
C VAL A 33 8.36 -5.41 3.72
N PRO A 34 8.21 -6.44 4.57
CA PRO A 34 7.68 -7.72 4.15
C PRO A 34 6.25 -7.63 3.64
N THR A 35 5.95 -8.33 2.56
CA THR A 35 4.57 -8.49 2.10
C THR A 35 3.83 -9.51 2.97
N PHE A 36 2.50 -9.55 2.91
CA PHE A 36 1.70 -10.58 3.61
C PHE A 36 1.95 -12.01 3.10
N ARG A 37 2.64 -12.18 1.97
CA ARG A 37 2.99 -13.48 1.38
C ARG A 37 4.39 -13.94 1.78
N ASP A 38 5.23 -13.02 2.21
CA ASP A 38 6.58 -13.36 2.64
C ASP A 38 6.50 -14.16 3.94
N ALA A 39 7.32 -15.20 4.01
CA ALA A 39 7.48 -15.92 5.25
C ALA A 39 7.94 -14.94 6.34
N LEU A 40 7.22 -14.90 7.44
CA LEU A 40 7.61 -14.08 8.59
C LEU A 40 8.97 -14.57 9.09
N THR A 41 9.83 -13.64 9.50
CA THR A 41 11.19 -13.93 10.00
C THR A 41 11.24 -13.83 11.52
N GLY A 42 12.33 -14.35 12.09
CA GLY A 42 12.53 -14.32 13.53
C GLY A 42 11.44 -15.09 14.27
N LEU A 43 10.94 -14.49 15.35
CA LEU A 43 9.92 -15.08 16.21
C LEU A 43 8.55 -15.22 15.57
N TRP A 44 8.26 -14.37 14.58
CA TRP A 44 7.00 -14.37 13.87
C TRP A 44 6.91 -15.49 12.84
N ARG A 45 8.00 -16.23 12.61
CA ARG A 45 8.08 -17.34 11.64
C ARG A 45 7.06 -18.45 11.86
N SER A 46 6.65 -18.67 13.11
CA SER A 46 5.64 -19.67 13.46
C SER A 46 4.20 -19.15 13.37
N PHE A 47 3.99 -17.87 13.05
CA PHE A 47 2.67 -17.26 12.98
C PHE A 47 2.22 -17.04 11.53
N ASP A 48 0.93 -17.18 11.32
CA ASP A 48 0.27 -16.81 10.08
C ASP A 48 -0.19 -15.34 10.17
N ALA A 49 0.39 -14.49 9.32
CA ALA A 49 0.06 -13.05 9.28
C ALA A 49 -1.44 -12.80 9.03
N GLN A 50 -2.09 -13.64 8.21
CA GLN A 50 -3.51 -13.50 7.91
C GLN A 50 -4.37 -13.80 9.13
N ARG A 51 -3.98 -14.79 9.94
CA ARG A 51 -4.68 -15.12 11.19
C ARG A 51 -4.50 -14.06 12.25
N LEU A 52 -3.32 -13.44 12.36
CA LEU A 52 -3.07 -12.34 13.30
C LEU A 52 -3.81 -11.06 12.93
N ALA A 53 -4.04 -10.83 11.64
CA ALA A 53 -4.72 -9.64 11.14
C ALA A 53 -6.26 -9.83 11.12
N THR A 54 -6.86 -10.21 12.25
CA THR A 54 -8.31 -10.41 12.39
C THR A 54 -8.84 -9.82 13.70
N PRO A 55 -10.12 -9.40 13.75
CA PRO A 55 -10.76 -8.98 15.01
C PRO A 55 -10.80 -10.10 16.04
N GLU A 56 -10.91 -11.36 15.59
CA GLU A 56 -10.93 -12.56 16.44
C GLU A 56 -9.61 -12.71 17.20
N ALA A 57 -8.49 -12.68 16.47
CA ALA A 57 -7.17 -12.79 17.08
C ALA A 57 -6.92 -11.69 18.12
N PHE A 58 -7.36 -10.45 17.84
CA PHE A 58 -7.22 -9.35 18.80
C PHE A 58 -8.12 -9.53 20.05
N ARG A 59 -9.29 -10.14 19.92
CA ARG A 59 -10.15 -10.45 21.08
C ARG A 59 -9.58 -11.59 21.93
N GLU A 60 -8.99 -12.59 21.29
CA GLU A 60 -8.38 -13.75 21.95
C GLU A 60 -7.06 -13.37 22.66
N ASP A 61 -6.19 -12.64 21.97
CA ASP A 61 -4.87 -12.27 22.49
C ASP A 61 -4.46 -10.86 22.04
N PRO A 62 -4.99 -9.83 22.70
CA PRO A 62 -4.67 -8.44 22.34
C PRO A 62 -3.19 -8.11 22.44
N ALA A 63 -2.48 -8.72 23.40
CA ALA A 63 -1.07 -8.46 23.62
C ALA A 63 -0.18 -9.06 22.51
N LEU A 64 -0.54 -10.22 21.99
CA LEU A 64 0.15 -10.82 20.86
C LEU A 64 -0.05 -9.98 19.59
N VAL A 65 -1.29 -9.66 19.26
CA VAL A 65 -1.61 -8.89 18.05
C VAL A 65 -1.01 -7.49 18.11
N TRP A 66 -1.14 -6.80 19.25
CA TRP A 66 -0.52 -5.48 19.42
C TRP A 66 0.99 -5.54 19.28
N GLY A 67 1.66 -6.49 19.92
CA GLY A 67 3.10 -6.69 19.81
C GLY A 67 3.57 -6.94 18.37
N TRP A 68 2.82 -7.75 17.60
CA TRP A 68 3.10 -7.99 16.19
C TRP A 68 2.98 -6.70 15.35
N TYR A 69 1.97 -5.88 15.60
CA TYR A 69 1.82 -4.61 14.89
C TYR A 69 2.86 -3.57 15.29
N GLU A 70 3.32 -3.57 16.54
CA GLU A 70 4.44 -2.73 16.98
C GLU A 70 5.75 -3.15 16.27
N TRP A 71 6.00 -4.45 16.10
CA TRP A 71 7.11 -4.93 15.27
C TRP A 71 6.98 -4.45 13.82
N ARG A 72 5.81 -4.54 13.21
CA ARG A 72 5.57 -4.03 11.86
C ARG A 72 5.80 -2.53 11.77
N ARG A 73 5.29 -1.77 12.75
CA ARG A 73 5.52 -0.32 12.83
C ARG A 73 7.00 0.01 12.92
N ALA A 74 7.74 -0.71 13.73
CA ALA A 74 9.19 -0.56 13.85
C ALA A 74 9.92 -0.86 12.53
N THR A 75 9.51 -1.91 11.82
CA THR A 75 10.07 -2.27 10.51
C THR A 75 9.83 -1.17 9.49
N VAL A 76 8.61 -0.64 9.40
CA VAL A 76 8.26 0.47 8.50
C VAL A 76 9.04 1.74 8.86
N ALA A 77 9.19 2.06 10.15
CA ALA A 77 9.92 3.24 10.59
C ALA A 77 11.41 3.23 10.19
N ARG A 78 12.03 2.04 10.14
CA ARG A 78 13.42 1.86 9.69
C ARG A 78 13.54 1.84 8.16
N ALA A 79 12.49 1.47 7.45
CA ALA A 79 12.47 1.42 6.00
C ALA A 79 12.60 2.83 5.40
N ARG A 80 13.08 2.91 4.17
CA ARG A 80 13.14 4.15 3.40
C ARG A 80 12.36 3.98 2.09
N PRO A 81 11.68 5.03 1.61
CA PRO A 81 11.10 5.00 0.28
C PRO A 81 12.14 4.58 -0.75
N ASN A 82 11.80 3.65 -1.62
CA ASN A 82 12.65 3.24 -2.73
C ASN A 82 12.35 4.09 -3.99
N ALA A 83 13.12 3.86 -5.05
CA ALA A 83 12.99 4.60 -6.30
C ALA A 83 11.60 4.48 -6.95
N GLY A 84 10.85 3.41 -6.66
CA GLY A 84 9.46 3.25 -7.11
C GLY A 84 8.53 4.27 -6.46
N HIS A 85 8.63 4.47 -5.14
CA HIS A 85 7.85 5.49 -4.42
C HIS A 85 8.19 6.90 -4.91
N VAL A 86 9.48 7.19 -5.12
CA VAL A 86 9.94 8.48 -5.66
C VAL A 86 9.37 8.71 -7.07
N ALA A 87 9.34 7.67 -7.90
CA ALA A 87 8.76 7.74 -9.24
C ALA A 87 7.25 8.02 -9.20
N VAL A 88 6.52 7.43 -8.24
CA VAL A 88 5.09 7.72 -8.03
C VAL A 88 4.89 9.19 -7.66
N ALA A 89 5.64 9.71 -6.69
CA ALA A 89 5.59 11.13 -6.33
C ALA A 89 5.95 12.05 -7.52
N ALA A 90 6.90 11.64 -8.36
CA ALA A 90 7.25 12.38 -9.57
C ALA A 90 6.13 12.38 -10.63
N ILE A 91 5.31 11.33 -10.70
CA ILE A 91 4.10 11.30 -11.54
C ILE A 91 3.06 12.30 -11.00
N GLU A 92 2.80 12.28 -9.67
CA GLU A 92 1.88 13.23 -9.04
C GLU A 92 2.29 14.69 -9.26
N ALA A 93 3.58 14.99 -9.18
CA ALA A 93 4.09 16.35 -9.40
C ALA A 93 3.94 16.84 -10.85
N ARG A 94 3.86 15.92 -11.83
CA ARG A 94 3.77 16.28 -13.26
C ARG A 94 2.37 16.28 -13.82
N VAL A 95 1.46 15.52 -13.22
CA VAL A 95 0.10 15.33 -13.73
C VAL A 95 -0.89 15.90 -12.72
N ALA A 96 -1.56 16.99 -13.11
CA ALA A 96 -2.45 17.74 -12.21
C ALA A 96 -3.58 16.92 -11.57
N HIS A 97 -3.98 15.81 -12.20
CA HIS A 97 -5.01 14.91 -11.70
C HIS A 97 -4.44 13.49 -11.51
N ALA A 98 -3.33 13.37 -10.82
CA ALA A 98 -2.81 12.08 -10.37
C ALA A 98 -3.28 11.79 -8.94
N VAL A 99 -3.74 10.56 -8.70
CA VAL A 99 -4.22 10.10 -7.39
C VAL A 99 -3.52 8.78 -7.06
N VAL A 100 -2.91 8.71 -5.88
CA VAL A 100 -2.38 7.45 -5.34
C VAL A 100 -3.47 6.77 -4.51
N VAL A 101 -3.77 5.52 -4.86
CA VAL A 101 -4.64 4.64 -4.09
C VAL A 101 -3.80 3.46 -3.63
N THR A 102 -3.66 3.29 -2.33
CA THR A 102 -2.79 2.24 -1.78
C THR A 102 -3.54 1.25 -0.91
N GLN A 103 -3.16 -0.02 -1.04
CA GLN A 103 -3.52 -1.08 -0.12
C GLN A 103 -2.56 -1.17 1.07
N ASN A 104 -1.43 -0.46 0.99
CA ASN A 104 -0.40 -0.50 2.01
C ASN A 104 -0.84 0.26 3.26
N VAL A 105 -0.30 -0.19 4.38
CA VAL A 105 -0.52 0.41 5.70
C VAL A 105 0.70 1.16 6.21
N ASP A 106 1.79 1.16 5.41
CA ASP A 106 2.99 1.98 5.64
C ASP A 106 2.78 3.42 5.14
N ASP A 107 3.73 4.31 5.46
CA ASP A 107 3.75 5.73 5.10
C ASP A 107 4.82 6.06 4.04
N LEU A 108 5.27 5.07 3.26
CA LEU A 108 6.39 5.26 2.34
C LEU A 108 6.04 6.15 1.15
N HIS A 109 4.78 6.20 0.73
CA HIS A 109 4.32 7.13 -0.30
C HIS A 109 4.42 8.59 0.17
N GLU A 110 3.91 8.89 1.37
CA GLU A 110 3.99 10.22 1.97
C GLU A 110 5.43 10.64 2.18
N ARG A 111 6.26 9.74 2.70
CA ARG A 111 7.70 9.99 2.93
C ARG A 111 8.48 10.16 1.63
N ALA A 112 7.97 9.67 0.51
CA ALA A 112 8.51 9.91 -0.83
C ALA A 112 8.05 11.23 -1.44
N GLY A 113 7.06 11.91 -0.84
CA GLY A 113 6.52 13.17 -1.31
C GLY A 113 5.14 13.08 -1.99
N SER A 114 4.48 11.93 -1.97
CA SER A 114 3.09 11.79 -2.45
C SER A 114 2.14 12.61 -1.58
N VAL A 115 1.17 13.26 -2.22
CA VAL A 115 0.21 14.13 -1.54
C VAL A 115 -1.11 13.39 -1.29
N ALA A 116 -1.43 13.16 -0.01
CA ALA A 116 -2.68 12.57 0.45
C ALA A 116 -3.08 11.24 -0.24
N PRO A 117 -2.24 10.19 -0.21
CA PRO A 117 -2.61 8.89 -0.72
C PRO A 117 -3.90 8.36 -0.08
N ILE A 118 -4.75 7.71 -0.85
CA ILE A 118 -5.98 7.07 -0.36
C ILE A 118 -5.61 5.69 0.19
N HIS A 119 -5.61 5.53 1.51
CA HIS A 119 -5.33 4.26 2.18
C HIS A 119 -6.59 3.40 2.30
N LEU A 120 -6.70 2.35 1.48
CA LEU A 120 -7.85 1.44 1.53
C LEU A 120 -7.87 0.55 2.76
N HIS A 121 -6.71 0.18 3.28
CA HIS A 121 -6.60 -0.72 4.43
C HIS A 121 -6.17 0.00 5.72
N GLY A 122 -6.35 1.33 5.78
CA GLY A 122 -5.94 2.13 6.94
C GLY A 122 -4.43 2.32 7.04
N SER A 123 -3.93 2.66 8.23
CA SER A 123 -2.52 3.00 8.44
C SER A 123 -2.02 2.51 9.80
N LEU A 124 -0.76 2.06 9.84
CA LEU A 124 -0.04 1.74 11.07
C LEU A 124 0.17 2.97 11.97
N SER A 125 0.18 4.16 11.36
CA SER A 125 0.36 5.44 12.05
C SER A 125 -0.93 6.09 12.53
N ALA A 126 -2.08 5.39 12.44
CA ALA A 126 -3.39 5.91 12.85
C ALA A 126 -4.13 4.96 13.80
N PRO A 127 -3.55 4.56 14.96
CA PRO A 127 -4.21 3.67 15.91
C PRO A 127 -5.53 4.26 16.41
N ARG A 128 -6.46 3.39 16.81
CA ARG A 128 -7.79 3.78 17.27
C ARG A 128 -8.28 2.91 18.41
N CYS A 129 -9.22 3.40 19.20
CA CYS A 129 -9.88 2.59 20.22
C CYS A 129 -10.74 1.49 19.57
N SER A 130 -10.62 0.26 20.06
CA SER A 130 -11.43 -0.88 19.61
C SER A 130 -12.91 -0.80 20.01
N ALA A 131 -13.22 -0.03 21.07
CA ALA A 131 -14.57 0.09 21.61
C ALA A 131 -15.34 1.32 21.11
N CYS A 132 -14.69 2.51 21.06
CA CYS A 132 -15.36 3.76 20.70
C CYS A 132 -14.88 4.36 19.37
N ALA A 133 -13.98 3.67 18.66
CA ALA A 133 -13.39 4.05 17.38
C ALA A 133 -12.62 5.40 17.35
N ARG A 134 -12.52 6.13 18.48
CA ARG A 134 -11.76 7.38 18.55
C ARG A 134 -10.30 7.15 18.24
N PRO A 135 -9.65 8.08 17.51
CA PRO A 135 -8.20 8.05 17.30
C PRO A 135 -7.45 7.98 18.65
N ALA A 136 -6.34 7.29 18.63
CA ALA A 136 -5.41 7.22 19.76
C ALA A 136 -4.03 7.70 19.30
N PRO A 137 -3.19 8.23 20.22
CA PRO A 137 -1.84 8.62 19.88
C PRO A 137 -1.03 7.41 19.42
N VAL A 138 -0.14 7.63 18.45
CA VAL A 138 0.88 6.65 18.10
C VAL A 138 1.86 6.53 19.27
N PRO A 139 2.19 5.32 19.73
CA PRO A 139 3.20 5.17 20.78
C PRO A 139 4.54 5.79 20.35
N ASP A 140 5.17 6.51 21.27
CA ASP A 140 6.46 7.14 21.05
C ASP A 140 7.56 6.10 20.81
N GLY A 141 8.51 6.47 19.93
CA GLY A 141 9.69 5.68 19.61
C GLY A 141 9.43 4.47 18.72
N VAL A 142 10.54 3.82 18.37
CA VAL A 142 10.56 2.52 17.67
C VAL A 142 10.85 1.48 18.75
N PRO A 143 9.93 0.53 19.00
CA PRO A 143 10.18 -0.47 20.02
C PRO A 143 11.42 -1.30 19.68
N ASP A 144 12.31 -1.52 20.66
CA ASP A 144 13.35 -2.54 20.49
C ASP A 144 12.69 -3.91 20.37
N GLU A 145 13.20 -4.73 19.49
CA GLU A 145 12.69 -6.07 19.22
C GLU A 145 13.35 -7.04 20.24
N PRO A 146 12.60 -7.50 21.26
CA PRO A 146 13.14 -8.53 22.15
C PRO A 146 13.27 -9.84 21.36
N GLY A 147 14.32 -10.61 21.67
CA GLY A 147 14.65 -11.86 20.99
C GLY A 147 13.60 -12.99 21.11
N ASP A 148 12.57 -12.85 21.94
CA ASP A 148 11.59 -13.89 22.29
C ASP A 148 10.13 -13.60 21.82
N GLY A 149 9.91 -12.64 20.92
CA GLY A 149 8.56 -12.25 20.44
C GLY A 149 7.81 -11.39 21.44
N ARG A 150 7.35 -10.27 20.93
CA ARG A 150 6.82 -9.24 21.80
C ARG A 150 5.33 -9.38 22.02
N ARG A 151 4.95 -9.94 23.16
CA ARG A 151 3.63 -9.65 23.73
C ARG A 151 3.72 -8.29 24.41
N ALA A 152 3.03 -7.30 23.85
CA ALA A 152 2.94 -5.98 24.41
C ALA A 152 1.49 -5.64 24.72
N ALA A 153 1.19 -5.19 25.93
CA ALA A 153 -0.17 -4.80 26.27
C ALA A 153 -0.59 -3.58 25.42
N PRO A 154 -1.75 -3.63 24.74
CA PRO A 154 -2.27 -2.46 24.04
C PRO A 154 -2.52 -1.31 25.03
N PRO A 155 -2.29 -0.05 24.64
CA PRO A 155 -2.67 1.10 25.47
C PRO A 155 -4.17 1.14 25.72
N ARG A 156 -4.56 1.85 26.77
CA ARG A 156 -5.97 2.13 27.08
C ARG A 156 -6.40 3.46 26.47
N CYS A 157 -7.59 3.47 25.91
CA CYS A 157 -8.21 4.69 25.39
C CYS A 157 -8.46 5.69 26.53
N ALA A 158 -7.97 6.91 26.39
CA ALA A 158 -8.15 7.96 27.38
C ALA A 158 -9.63 8.36 27.59
N HIS A 159 -10.51 8.06 26.59
CA HIS A 159 -11.92 8.42 26.67
C HIS A 159 -12.80 7.35 27.34
N CYS A 160 -12.61 6.05 27.02
CA CYS A 160 -13.51 4.99 27.47
C CYS A 160 -12.79 3.80 28.14
N ALA A 161 -11.48 3.89 28.33
CA ALA A 161 -10.61 2.84 28.86
C ALA A 161 -10.60 1.52 28.04
N GLY A 162 -11.27 1.46 26.89
CA GLY A 162 -11.17 0.33 25.95
C GLY A 162 -9.76 0.17 25.41
N LEU A 163 -9.42 -1.00 24.88
CA LEU A 163 -8.09 -1.26 24.33
C LEU A 163 -7.90 -0.46 23.03
N VAL A 164 -6.71 0.09 22.84
CA VAL A 164 -6.28 0.67 21.56
C VAL A 164 -5.86 -0.46 20.62
N ARG A 165 -6.26 -0.37 19.37
CA ARG A 165 -5.90 -1.28 18.29
C ARG A 165 -5.14 -0.55 17.19
N PRO A 166 -4.37 -1.28 16.35
CA PRO A 166 -3.82 -0.72 15.12
C PRO A 166 -4.91 -0.13 14.21
N GLY A 167 -4.61 0.97 13.55
CA GLY A 167 -5.56 1.68 12.67
C GLY A 167 -5.73 1.05 11.29
N VAL A 168 -5.42 -0.23 11.18
CA VAL A 168 -5.52 -0.99 9.92
C VAL A 168 -6.88 -1.68 9.80
N VAL A 169 -7.29 -1.98 8.58
CA VAL A 169 -8.44 -2.86 8.30
C VAL A 169 -7.98 -4.31 8.39
N TRP A 170 -8.66 -5.11 9.18
CA TRP A 170 -8.38 -6.52 9.34
C TRP A 170 -9.21 -7.37 8.35
N PHE A 171 -8.77 -8.59 8.12
CA PHE A 171 -9.57 -9.56 7.37
C PHE A 171 -10.93 -9.75 8.06
N GLY A 172 -11.99 -9.75 7.26
CA GLY A 172 -13.38 -9.78 7.74
C GLY A 172 -13.98 -8.40 8.08
N GLU A 173 -13.20 -7.33 8.09
CA GLU A 173 -13.71 -5.97 8.26
C GLU A 173 -14.02 -5.29 6.91
N ALA A 174 -15.01 -4.40 6.91
CA ALA A 174 -15.28 -3.55 5.76
C ALA A 174 -14.20 -2.48 5.59
N LEU A 175 -13.89 -2.15 4.34
CA LEU A 175 -13.03 -0.99 4.04
C LEU A 175 -13.71 0.32 4.47
N PRO A 176 -12.94 1.36 4.82
CA PRO A 176 -13.50 2.68 5.09
C PRO A 176 -14.29 3.18 3.88
N THR A 177 -15.59 3.43 4.05
CA THR A 177 -16.51 3.77 2.97
C THR A 177 -16.02 4.96 2.16
N ALA A 178 -15.59 6.04 2.82
CA ALA A 178 -15.10 7.24 2.14
C ALA A 178 -13.84 6.97 1.30
N ALA A 179 -12.91 6.12 1.78
CA ALA A 179 -11.70 5.77 1.03
C ALA A 179 -12.04 4.90 -0.19
N LEU A 180 -12.95 3.93 -0.03
CA LEU A 180 -13.37 3.07 -1.13
C LEU A 180 -14.13 3.87 -2.19
N GLU A 181 -15.06 4.73 -1.79
CA GLU A 181 -15.82 5.61 -2.70
C GLU A 181 -14.88 6.54 -3.48
N ALA A 182 -13.92 7.19 -2.80
CA ALA A 182 -12.94 8.05 -3.44
C ALA A 182 -12.07 7.28 -4.45
N ALA A 183 -11.63 6.06 -4.10
CA ALA A 183 -10.85 5.22 -5.00
C ALA A 183 -11.66 4.77 -6.23
N VAL A 184 -12.91 4.38 -6.05
CA VAL A 184 -13.83 4.01 -7.16
C VAL A 184 -14.08 5.21 -8.05
N GLN A 185 -14.34 6.40 -7.47
CA GLN A 185 -14.54 7.63 -8.22
C GLN A 185 -13.29 7.99 -9.04
N ALA A 186 -12.10 7.93 -8.44
CA ALA A 186 -10.85 8.19 -9.14
C ALA A 186 -10.65 7.19 -10.30
N ALA A 187 -10.85 5.89 -10.05
CA ALA A 187 -10.68 4.84 -11.04
C ALA A 187 -11.69 4.94 -12.20
N SER A 188 -12.94 5.33 -11.93
CA SER A 188 -13.96 5.51 -12.97
C SER A 188 -13.78 6.76 -13.82
N ALA A 189 -12.94 7.69 -13.38
CA ALA A 189 -12.70 8.97 -14.05
C ALA A 189 -11.29 9.09 -14.65
N CYS A 190 -10.39 8.12 -14.43
CA CYS A 190 -9.05 8.16 -14.98
C CYS A 190 -9.02 7.74 -16.45
N ASP A 191 -8.00 8.16 -17.16
CA ASP A 191 -7.66 7.69 -18.52
C ASP A 191 -6.52 6.67 -18.50
N LEU A 192 -5.71 6.65 -17.42
CA LEU A 192 -4.66 5.67 -17.18
C LEU A 192 -4.68 5.21 -15.73
N LEU A 193 -4.64 3.90 -15.51
CA LEU A 193 -4.38 3.29 -14.21
C LEU A 193 -3.08 2.49 -14.24
N LEU A 194 -2.14 2.86 -13.36
CA LEU A 194 -0.95 2.06 -13.09
C LEU A 194 -1.22 1.16 -11.88
N THR A 195 -1.26 -0.16 -12.06
CA THR A 195 -1.34 -1.11 -10.95
C THR A 195 0.05 -1.66 -10.62
N VAL A 196 0.52 -1.49 -9.39
CA VAL A 196 1.92 -1.70 -9.00
C VAL A 196 2.02 -2.60 -7.78
N GLY A 197 2.74 -3.72 -7.90
CA GLY A 197 3.09 -4.58 -6.77
C GLY A 197 1.89 -5.17 -6.03
N THR A 198 0.77 -5.40 -6.71
CA THR A 198 -0.42 -6.03 -6.13
C THR A 198 -0.73 -7.36 -6.81
N SER A 199 -1.25 -8.30 -6.03
CA SER A 199 -1.65 -9.61 -6.53
C SER A 199 -3.02 -9.62 -7.21
N GLY A 200 -3.86 -8.61 -6.96
CA GLY A 200 -5.24 -8.58 -7.43
C GLY A 200 -6.16 -9.61 -6.79
N LEU A 201 -5.83 -10.10 -5.58
CA LEU A 201 -6.60 -11.17 -4.88
C LEU A 201 -7.31 -10.69 -3.62
N VAL A 202 -7.03 -9.49 -3.12
CA VAL A 202 -7.63 -8.97 -1.87
C VAL A 202 -8.82 -8.09 -2.23
N TYR A 203 -10.02 -8.61 -1.99
CA TYR A 203 -11.28 -7.91 -2.25
C TYR A 203 -11.76 -7.13 -1.02
N PRO A 204 -12.47 -5.99 -1.25
CA PRO A 204 -12.90 -5.43 -2.51
C PRO A 204 -11.83 -4.57 -3.25
N ALA A 205 -10.67 -4.29 -2.68
CA ALA A 205 -9.63 -3.45 -3.27
C ALA A 205 -9.19 -3.92 -4.68
N ALA A 206 -9.16 -5.24 -4.92
CA ALA A 206 -8.81 -5.83 -6.22
C ALA A 206 -9.77 -5.45 -7.37
N GLU A 207 -10.94 -4.86 -7.06
CA GLU A 207 -11.87 -4.36 -8.10
C GLU A 207 -11.43 -3.01 -8.68
N ILE A 208 -10.60 -2.23 -8.03
CA ILE A 208 -10.21 -0.88 -8.49
C ILE A 208 -9.64 -0.87 -9.91
N PRO A 209 -8.66 -1.73 -10.30
CA PRO A 209 -8.19 -1.80 -11.67
C PRO A 209 -9.27 -2.26 -12.66
N ARG A 210 -10.19 -3.14 -12.22
CA ARG A 210 -11.30 -3.60 -13.06
C ARG A 210 -12.34 -2.51 -13.29
N VAL A 211 -12.57 -1.65 -12.29
CA VAL A 211 -13.41 -0.46 -12.44
C VAL A 211 -12.81 0.45 -13.51
N ALA A 212 -11.53 0.79 -13.44
CA ALA A 212 -10.87 1.62 -14.45
C ALA A 212 -11.04 1.04 -15.87
N ALA A 213 -10.76 -0.25 -16.05
CA ALA A 213 -10.93 -0.93 -17.33
C ALA A 213 -12.38 -0.89 -17.86
N ARG A 214 -13.39 -1.05 -16.98
CA ARG A 214 -14.81 -0.94 -17.37
C ARG A 214 -15.18 0.47 -17.84
N PHE A 215 -14.50 1.49 -17.37
CA PHE A 215 -14.68 2.89 -17.80
C PHE A 215 -13.68 3.31 -18.89
N ALA A 216 -13.13 2.34 -19.61
CA ALA A 216 -12.24 2.52 -20.76
C ALA A 216 -10.90 3.21 -20.45
N ALA A 217 -10.46 3.20 -19.21
CA ALA A 217 -9.09 3.60 -18.88
C ALA A 217 -8.10 2.53 -19.35
N THR A 218 -6.95 2.95 -19.85
CA THR A 218 -5.83 2.04 -20.10
C THR A 218 -5.25 1.56 -18.77
N VAL A 219 -5.06 0.26 -18.61
CA VAL A 219 -4.47 -0.34 -17.41
C VAL A 219 -3.05 -0.84 -17.73
N VAL A 220 -2.07 -0.32 -17.02
CA VAL A 220 -0.67 -0.76 -17.08
C VAL A 220 -0.31 -1.43 -15.76
N GLN A 221 0.12 -2.68 -15.82
CA GLN A 221 0.57 -3.41 -14.63
C GLN A 221 2.10 -3.42 -14.53
N VAL A 222 2.60 -3.18 -13.32
CA VAL A 222 4.00 -3.33 -12.94
C VAL A 222 4.09 -4.38 -11.84
N ASN A 223 4.62 -5.55 -12.16
CA ASN A 223 4.79 -6.65 -11.21
C ASN A 223 5.90 -7.59 -11.68
N PRO A 224 6.77 -8.09 -10.81
CA PRO A 224 7.80 -9.06 -11.22
C PRO A 224 7.19 -10.38 -11.73
N GLU A 225 6.03 -10.78 -11.22
CA GLU A 225 5.38 -12.05 -11.51
C GLU A 225 4.01 -11.85 -12.17
N GLU A 226 3.46 -12.92 -12.70
CA GLU A 226 2.08 -12.96 -13.18
C GLU A 226 1.10 -12.83 -12.02
N THR A 227 -0.02 -12.15 -12.27
CA THR A 227 -1.06 -11.90 -11.26
C THR A 227 -2.45 -12.10 -11.83
N ALA A 228 -3.46 -12.09 -10.97
CA ALA A 228 -4.86 -12.11 -11.38
C ALA A 228 -5.29 -10.87 -12.20
N LEU A 229 -4.43 -9.84 -12.28
CA LEU A 229 -4.69 -8.62 -13.05
C LEU A 229 -4.08 -8.65 -14.46
N ASP A 230 -3.30 -9.69 -14.82
CA ASP A 230 -2.70 -9.81 -16.15
C ASP A 230 -3.73 -9.74 -17.28
N ALA A 231 -4.89 -10.36 -17.05
CA ALA A 231 -6.00 -10.37 -18.02
C ALA A 231 -6.81 -9.06 -18.05
N VAL A 232 -6.56 -8.15 -17.10
CA VAL A 232 -7.21 -6.83 -17.02
C VAL A 232 -6.31 -5.75 -17.60
N ALA A 233 -4.99 -5.94 -17.51
CA ALA A 233 -4.01 -4.97 -17.96
C ALA A 233 -3.82 -5.02 -19.49
N ASP A 234 -3.84 -3.85 -20.14
CA ASP A 234 -3.49 -3.68 -21.53
C ASP A 234 -1.98 -3.86 -21.75
N VAL A 235 -1.18 -3.50 -20.75
CA VAL A 235 0.29 -3.63 -20.79
C VAL A 235 0.78 -4.23 -19.47
N ASN A 236 1.54 -5.33 -19.58
CA ASN A 236 2.19 -5.98 -18.45
C ASN A 236 3.70 -5.72 -18.45
N LEU A 237 4.20 -4.91 -17.53
CA LEU A 237 5.62 -4.63 -17.34
C LEU A 237 6.17 -5.53 -16.23
N ARG A 238 7.04 -6.48 -16.60
CA ARG A 238 7.64 -7.44 -15.65
C ARG A 238 8.91 -6.90 -15.03
N GLY A 239 8.91 -6.75 -13.73
CA GLY A 239 10.05 -6.35 -12.94
C GLY A 239 9.68 -5.69 -11.63
N PRO A 240 10.67 -5.49 -10.73
CA PRO A 240 10.50 -4.79 -9.48
C PRO A 240 10.07 -3.33 -9.68
N ALA A 241 9.21 -2.83 -8.79
CA ALA A 241 8.67 -1.46 -8.89
C ALA A 241 9.76 -0.39 -8.88
N ALA A 242 10.81 -0.56 -8.05
CA ALA A 242 11.91 0.40 -7.95
C ALA A 242 12.82 0.45 -9.20
N GLN A 243 12.69 -0.51 -10.12
CA GLN A 243 13.39 -0.49 -11.41
C GLN A 243 12.49 -0.03 -12.55
N VAL A 244 11.26 -0.54 -12.58
CA VAL A 244 10.33 -0.32 -13.69
C VAL A 244 9.76 1.10 -13.67
N LEU A 245 9.31 1.60 -12.52
CA LEU A 245 8.68 2.92 -12.43
C LEU A 245 9.63 4.07 -12.78
N PRO A 246 10.89 4.13 -12.32
CA PRO A 246 11.82 5.16 -12.78
C PRO A 246 12.10 5.08 -14.28
N ALA A 247 12.20 3.86 -14.84
CA ALA A 247 12.38 3.70 -16.29
C ALA A 247 11.14 4.19 -17.07
N LEU A 248 9.93 3.94 -16.55
CA LEU A 248 8.69 4.42 -17.13
C LEU A 248 8.59 5.96 -17.09
N VAL A 249 8.95 6.58 -15.97
CA VAL A 249 9.00 8.05 -15.83
C VAL A 249 10.00 8.67 -16.80
N ARG A 250 11.19 8.08 -16.94
CA ARG A 250 12.18 8.52 -17.94
C ARG A 250 11.69 8.36 -19.38
N ALA A 251 11.02 7.27 -19.68
CA ALA A 251 10.45 7.04 -21.00
C ALA A 251 9.34 8.03 -21.35
N ALA A 252 8.58 8.49 -20.36
CA ALA A 252 7.50 9.45 -20.53
C ALA A 252 8.02 10.90 -20.70
N TRP A 253 9.01 11.31 -19.90
CA TRP A 253 9.39 12.73 -19.78
C TRP A 253 10.90 13.01 -19.87
N GLY A 254 11.72 11.98 -20.11
CA GLY A 254 13.18 12.11 -20.13
C GLY A 254 13.81 12.14 -18.72
N ASP A 255 15.10 12.45 -18.67
CA ASP A 255 15.89 12.50 -17.42
C ASP A 255 15.71 13.82 -16.62
N ALA A 256 14.68 14.61 -16.90
CA ALA A 256 14.40 15.79 -16.13
C ALA A 256 14.13 15.41 -14.67
N GLY A 257 15.06 15.76 -13.78
CA GLY A 257 14.93 15.65 -12.34
C GLY A 257 13.64 16.36 -11.85
N PRO A 258 13.26 16.17 -10.58
CA PRO A 258 12.12 16.88 -10.02
C PRO A 258 12.32 18.38 -10.18
N ALA A 259 11.27 19.05 -10.67
CA ALA A 259 11.24 20.51 -10.74
C ALA A 259 11.26 21.10 -9.34
#